data_218c48ef29ebd7a1f3d97570785ad7de
#
_entry.id   218c48ef29ebd7a1f3d97570785ad7de
#
_cell.length_a   1.000
_cell.length_b   1.000
_cell.length_c   1.000
_cell.angle_alpha   90.00
_cell.angle_beta   90.00
_cell.angle_gamma   90.00
#
_symmetry.space_group_name_H-M   'P 1'
#
loop_
_entity.id
_entity.type
_entity.pdbx_description
1 polymer ?
#
loop_
_entity_poly.entity_id
_entity_poly.type
_entity_poly.pdbx_seq_one_letter_code
_entity_poly.pdbx_strand_id
1 'polypeptide(L)'
;MASQANENVKRDYLHMESVSECIEKSQSGPVIVFKHSAICPTSSYAKREMDAYIQANPAPVYLVVVQEQRPLSNELAETLNIKHESPQALCIHNGKAVKSLSHYDITQDNLANAF
;
A
#
# COMPACT_ATOMS: atom_id res chain seq x y z
N MET A 1 -8.12 23.99 17.57
CA MET A 1 -8.28 24.12 16.12
C MET A 1 -8.08 22.76 15.48
N ALA A 2 -9.04 22.37 14.66
CA ALA A 2 -8.98 21.04 14.01
C ALA A 2 -7.74 20.89 13.11
N SER A 3 -7.36 21.95 12.40
CA SER A 3 -6.20 21.91 11.52
C SER A 3 -4.90 21.68 12.29
N GLN A 4 -4.78 22.27 13.48
CA GLN A 4 -3.59 22.08 14.30
C GLN A 4 -3.52 20.66 14.84
N ALA A 5 -4.66 20.10 15.24
CA ALA A 5 -4.71 18.72 15.68
C ALA A 5 -4.28 17.78 14.56
N ASN A 6 -4.74 18.06 13.32
CA ASN A 6 -4.38 17.26 12.15
C ASN A 6 -2.90 17.35 11.82
N GLU A 7 -2.29 18.52 12.03
CA GLU A 7 -0.86 18.69 11.77
C GLU A 7 0.00 17.81 12.67
N ASN A 8 -0.50 17.49 13.85
CA ASN A 8 0.24 16.69 14.84
C ASN A 8 -0.11 15.20 14.77
N VAL A 9 -1.09 14.82 13.97
CA VAL A 9 -1.50 13.43 13.84
C VAL A 9 -0.54 12.72 12.89
N LYS A 10 0.12 11.70 13.40
CA LYS A 10 0.98 10.85 12.58
C LYS A 10 0.10 9.91 11.77
N ARG A 11 0.29 9.91 10.46
CA ARG A 11 -0.41 8.98 9.58
C ARG A 11 0.27 7.62 9.66
N ASP A 12 -0.52 6.57 9.59
CA ASP A 12 -0.02 5.23 9.72
C ASP A 12 -0.72 4.31 8.74
N TYR A 13 -0.19 3.09 8.63
CA TYR A 13 -0.76 2.07 7.76
C TYR A 13 -2.08 1.56 8.32
N LEU A 14 -2.95 1.13 7.42
CA LEU A 14 -4.17 0.43 7.77
C LEU A 14 -3.88 -1.06 7.79
N HIS A 15 -4.53 -1.77 8.70
CA HIS A 15 -4.48 -3.23 8.75
C HIS A 15 -5.55 -3.78 7.81
N MET A 16 -5.18 -4.76 6.99
CA MET A 16 -6.13 -5.38 6.06
C MET A 16 -6.76 -6.61 6.69
N GLU A 17 -8.08 -6.58 6.83
CA GLU A 17 -8.85 -7.73 7.34
C GLU A 17 -9.27 -8.64 6.19
N SER A 18 -9.61 -8.04 5.04
CA SER A 18 -10.04 -8.80 3.88
C SER A 18 -9.74 -8.02 2.60
N VAL A 19 -9.60 -8.74 1.49
CA VAL A 19 -9.42 -8.12 0.18
C VAL A 19 -10.65 -7.35 -0.23
N SER A 20 -11.84 -7.86 0.10
CA SER A 20 -13.12 -7.18 -0.20
C SER A 20 -13.16 -5.77 0.38
N GLU A 21 -12.69 -5.60 1.60
CA GLU A 21 -12.65 -4.30 2.26
C GLU A 21 -11.84 -3.29 1.47
N CYS A 22 -10.68 -3.71 1.01
CA CYS A 22 -9.78 -2.88 0.23
C CYS A 22 -10.42 -2.50 -1.13
N ILE A 23 -11.00 -3.47 -1.80
CA ILE A 23 -11.67 -3.25 -3.09
C ILE A 23 -12.82 -2.26 -2.92
N GLU A 24 -13.62 -2.43 -1.87
CA GLU A 24 -14.74 -1.54 -1.57
C GLU A 24 -14.25 -0.12 -1.29
N LYS A 25 -13.21 0.02 -0.48
CA LYS A 25 -12.64 1.32 -0.17
C LYS A 25 -12.11 2.01 -1.43
N SER A 26 -11.60 1.27 -2.39
CA SER A 26 -11.08 1.81 -3.64
C SER A 26 -12.17 2.42 -4.53
N GLN A 27 -13.43 2.14 -4.25
CA GLN A 27 -14.54 2.76 -4.98
C GLN A 27 -14.73 4.23 -4.59
N SER A 28 -14.29 4.59 -3.39
CA SER A 28 -14.41 5.97 -2.88
C SER A 28 -13.19 6.82 -3.19
N GLY A 29 -12.11 6.22 -3.64
CA GLY A 29 -10.88 6.92 -3.96
C GLY A 29 -9.69 5.97 -4.05
N PRO A 30 -8.52 6.45 -4.49
CA PRO A 30 -7.35 5.61 -4.62
C PRO A 30 -6.91 5.03 -3.27
N VAL A 31 -6.50 3.76 -3.27
CA VAL A 31 -5.88 3.12 -2.12
C VAL A 31 -4.61 2.41 -2.57
N ILE A 32 -3.68 2.24 -1.64
CA ILE A 32 -2.45 1.51 -1.90
C ILE A 32 -2.39 0.31 -0.97
N VAL A 33 -1.98 -0.83 -1.47
CA VAL A 33 -1.66 -2.00 -0.65
C VAL A 33 -0.16 -2.24 -0.76
N PHE A 34 0.54 -2.13 0.36
CA PHE A 34 1.97 -2.36 0.40
C PHE A 34 2.24 -3.75 0.96
N LYS A 35 2.72 -4.65 0.10
CA LYS A 35 3.17 -5.98 0.51
C LYS A 35 4.63 -5.88 0.95
N HIS A 36 4.86 -6.13 2.22
CA HIS A 36 6.16 -5.97 2.86
C HIS A 36 6.69 -7.31 3.35
N SER A 37 7.98 -7.58 3.09
CA SER A 37 8.65 -8.74 3.64
C SER A 37 9.54 -8.30 4.82
N ALA A 38 9.32 -8.89 5.98
CA ALA A 38 10.04 -8.52 7.19
C ALA A 38 11.52 -8.88 7.15
N ILE A 39 11.92 -9.76 6.23
CA ILE A 39 13.29 -10.28 6.18
C ILE A 39 14.08 -9.87 4.93
N CYS A 40 13.47 -9.09 4.04
CA CYS A 40 14.10 -8.70 2.77
C CYS A 40 14.69 -7.29 2.87
N PRO A 41 16.00 -7.11 2.60
CA PRO A 41 16.61 -5.76 2.64
C PRO A 41 15.98 -4.79 1.65
N THR A 42 15.61 -5.25 0.46
CA THR A 42 14.92 -4.42 -0.53
C THR A 42 13.58 -3.92 0.02
N SER A 43 12.91 -4.77 0.81
CA SER A 43 11.63 -4.40 1.41
C SER A 43 11.81 -3.34 2.50
N SER A 44 12.94 -3.36 3.21
CA SER A 44 13.26 -2.32 4.20
C SER A 44 13.44 -0.97 3.52
N TYR A 45 14.11 -0.95 2.38
CA TYR A 45 14.25 0.26 1.57
C TYR A 45 12.89 0.77 1.13
N ALA A 46 12.07 -0.11 0.57
CA ALA A 46 10.72 0.23 0.10
C ALA A 46 9.86 0.75 1.26
N LYS A 47 10.02 0.18 2.44
CA LYS A 47 9.25 0.62 3.61
C LYS A 47 9.61 2.06 4.01
N ARG A 48 10.89 2.42 3.94
CA ARG A 48 11.30 3.80 4.24
C ARG A 48 10.67 4.77 3.25
N GLU A 49 10.63 4.41 1.96
CA GLU A 49 10.01 5.24 0.94
C GLU A 49 8.50 5.36 1.17
N MET A 50 7.85 4.25 1.52
CA MET A 50 6.42 4.25 1.79
C MET A 50 6.10 5.03 3.06
N ASP A 51 6.91 4.89 4.12
CA ASP A 51 6.72 5.65 5.36
C ASP A 51 6.73 7.15 5.09
N ALA A 52 7.67 7.61 4.27
CA ALA A 52 7.76 9.02 3.90
C ALA A 52 6.57 9.45 3.05
N TYR A 53 6.15 8.61 2.11
CA TYR A 53 5.01 8.89 1.25
C TYR A 53 3.72 9.09 2.07
N ILE A 54 3.49 8.23 3.06
CA ILE A 54 2.30 8.28 3.92
C ILE A 54 2.21 9.62 4.64
N GLN A 55 3.34 10.13 5.14
CA GLN A 55 3.33 11.39 5.88
C GLN A 55 2.98 12.59 5.00
N ALA A 56 3.28 12.50 3.71
CA ALA A 56 3.09 13.60 2.76
C ALA A 56 1.78 13.51 1.97
N ASN A 57 1.09 12.37 2.01
CA ASN A 57 -0.08 12.13 1.16
C ASN A 57 -1.24 11.54 1.96
N PRO A 58 -2.48 11.98 1.69
CA PRO A 58 -3.64 11.49 2.46
C PRO A 58 -4.20 10.15 2.00
N ALA A 59 -3.73 9.60 0.89
CA ALA A 59 -4.25 8.33 0.37
C ALA A 59 -4.03 7.21 1.39
N PRO A 60 -5.04 6.36 1.63
CA PRO A 60 -4.88 5.26 2.58
C PRO A 60 -3.95 4.18 2.04
N VAL A 61 -3.09 3.66 2.91
CA VAL A 61 -2.15 2.60 2.57
C VAL A 61 -2.34 1.44 3.54
N TYR A 62 -2.67 0.27 3.01
CA TYR A 62 -2.74 -0.95 3.79
C TYR A 62 -1.36 -1.60 3.81
N LEU A 63 -0.96 -2.09 4.97
CA LEU A 63 0.29 -2.86 5.10
C LEU A 63 -0.06 -4.34 5.22
N VAL A 64 0.50 -5.14 4.32
CA VAL A 64 0.37 -6.60 4.35
C VAL A 64 1.77 -7.17 4.51
N VAL A 65 2.05 -7.74 5.68
CA VAL A 65 3.33 -8.43 5.92
C VAL A 65 3.18 -9.85 5.40
N VAL A 66 3.90 -10.18 4.33
CA VAL A 66 3.66 -11.43 3.59
C VAL A 66 3.85 -12.68 4.43
N GLN A 67 4.77 -12.66 5.40
CA GLN A 67 4.99 -13.81 6.28
C GLN A 67 3.81 -14.05 7.22
N GLU A 68 3.05 -13.00 7.56
CA GLU A 68 1.95 -13.09 8.51
C GLU A 68 0.59 -13.23 7.85
N GLN A 69 0.46 -12.75 6.63
CA GLN A 69 -0.83 -12.70 5.93
C GLN A 69 -0.73 -13.28 4.52
N ARG A 70 -0.08 -14.43 4.40
CA ARG A 70 0.11 -15.06 3.09
C ARG A 70 -1.19 -15.33 2.34
N PRO A 71 -2.27 -15.83 2.97
CA PRO A 71 -3.53 -16.00 2.25
C PRO A 71 -4.07 -14.71 1.65
N LEU A 72 -4.00 -13.60 2.38
CA LEU A 72 -4.43 -12.30 1.86
C LEU A 72 -3.55 -11.84 0.70
N SER A 73 -2.24 -12.03 0.83
CA SER A 73 -1.29 -11.68 -0.22
C SER A 73 -1.58 -12.45 -1.52
N ASN A 74 -1.88 -13.75 -1.39
CA ASN A 74 -2.21 -14.58 -2.53
C ASN A 74 -3.55 -14.18 -3.15
N GLU A 75 -4.54 -13.90 -2.31
CA GLU A 75 -5.86 -13.48 -2.78
C GLU A 75 -5.79 -12.15 -3.53
N LEU A 76 -4.97 -11.22 -3.08
CA LEU A 76 -4.74 -9.95 -3.79
C LEU A 76 -4.22 -10.20 -5.20
N ALA A 77 -3.24 -11.09 -5.33
CA ALA A 77 -2.67 -11.40 -6.62
C ALA A 77 -3.73 -11.98 -7.57
N GLU A 78 -4.56 -12.88 -7.06
CA GLU A 78 -5.61 -13.50 -7.86
C GLU A 78 -6.72 -12.52 -8.21
N THR A 79 -7.22 -11.77 -7.22
CA THR A 79 -8.33 -10.85 -7.42
C THR A 79 -7.97 -9.73 -8.38
N LEU A 80 -6.75 -9.20 -8.29
CA LEU A 80 -6.30 -8.10 -9.12
C LEU A 80 -5.63 -8.54 -10.40
N ASN A 81 -5.43 -9.86 -10.55
CA ASN A 81 -4.73 -10.46 -11.70
C ASN A 81 -3.34 -9.84 -11.88
N ILE A 82 -2.60 -9.74 -10.77
CA ILE A 82 -1.25 -9.18 -10.74
C ILE A 82 -0.31 -10.23 -10.15
N LYS A 83 0.80 -10.49 -10.83
CA LYS A 83 1.80 -11.41 -10.33
C LYS A 83 2.30 -10.95 -8.96
N HIS A 84 2.36 -11.86 -7.99
CA HIS A 84 2.88 -11.57 -6.67
C HIS A 84 4.37 -11.22 -6.74
N GLU A 85 4.72 -10.12 -6.10
CA GLU A 85 6.11 -9.71 -5.86
C GLU A 85 6.20 -9.27 -4.40
N SER A 86 7.41 -9.18 -3.87
CA SER A 86 7.63 -8.70 -2.50
C SER A 86 9.02 -8.08 -2.41
N PRO A 87 9.15 -6.78 -2.10
CA PRO A 87 8.07 -5.83 -1.81
C PRO A 87 7.29 -5.43 -3.06
N GLN A 88 6.02 -5.09 -2.85
CA GLN A 88 5.15 -4.67 -3.95
C GLN A 88 4.15 -3.64 -3.44
N ALA A 89 3.95 -2.57 -4.20
CA ALA A 89 2.92 -1.58 -3.92
C ALA A 89 1.87 -1.69 -5.02
N LEU A 90 0.65 -2.06 -4.63
CA LEU A 90 -0.49 -2.17 -5.53
C LEU A 90 -1.33 -0.90 -5.39
N CYS A 91 -1.43 -0.14 -6.46
CA CYS A 91 -2.20 1.10 -6.47
C CYS A 91 -3.55 0.77 -7.08
N ILE A 92 -4.61 0.89 -6.28
CA ILE A 92 -5.93 0.37 -6.61
C ILE A 92 -6.93 1.52 -6.67
N HIS A 93 -7.75 1.54 -7.71
CA HIS A 93 -8.83 2.50 -7.84
C HIS A 93 -9.99 1.84 -8.60
N ASN A 94 -11.21 2.00 -8.06
CA ASN A 94 -12.42 1.39 -8.62
C ASN A 94 -12.28 -0.12 -8.80
N GLY A 95 -11.67 -0.76 -7.82
CA GLY A 95 -11.53 -2.21 -7.79
C GLY A 95 -10.48 -2.80 -8.70
N LYS A 96 -9.66 -1.97 -9.32
CA LYS A 96 -8.62 -2.42 -10.27
C LYS A 96 -7.25 -1.89 -9.86
N ALA A 97 -6.23 -2.70 -10.09
CA ALA A 97 -4.86 -2.24 -9.93
C ALA A 97 -4.50 -1.36 -11.12
N VAL A 98 -4.40 -0.06 -10.89
CA VAL A 98 -4.06 0.90 -11.95
C VAL A 98 -2.55 1.02 -12.12
N LYS A 99 -1.79 0.61 -11.11
CA LYS A 99 -0.33 0.60 -11.16
C LYS A 99 0.18 -0.43 -10.16
N SER A 100 1.28 -1.08 -10.50
CA SER A 100 2.01 -1.98 -9.60
C SER A 100 3.48 -1.59 -9.62
N LEU A 101 4.05 -1.35 -8.45
CA LEU A 101 5.46 -1.03 -8.30
C LEU A 101 6.10 -2.13 -7.46
N SER A 102 7.29 -2.58 -7.85
CA SER A 102 7.97 -3.67 -7.16
C SER A 102 9.41 -3.31 -6.87
N HIS A 103 9.94 -3.86 -5.78
CA HIS A 103 11.36 -3.75 -5.43
C HIS A 103 11.82 -2.28 -5.36
N TYR A 104 12.87 -1.91 -6.08
CA TYR A 104 13.44 -0.56 -6.03
C TYR A 104 12.60 0.48 -6.77
N ASP A 105 11.55 0.06 -7.48
CA ASP A 105 10.62 1.00 -8.12
C ASP A 105 9.67 1.64 -7.11
N ILE A 106 9.63 1.13 -5.88
CA ILE A 106 8.79 1.71 -4.82
C ILE A 106 9.53 2.91 -4.25
N THR A 107 9.24 4.07 -4.80
CA THR A 107 9.83 5.35 -4.37
C THR A 107 8.72 6.36 -4.14
N GLN A 108 9.02 7.39 -3.36
CA GLN A 108 8.05 8.47 -3.13
C GLN A 108 7.55 9.07 -4.44
N ASP A 109 8.46 9.31 -5.38
CA ASP A 109 8.10 9.91 -6.67
C ASP A 109 7.18 9.01 -7.48
N ASN A 110 7.52 7.72 -7.57
CA ASN A 110 6.70 6.78 -8.33
C ASN A 110 5.32 6.58 -7.68
N LEU A 111 5.27 6.57 -6.36
CA LEU A 111 4.01 6.47 -5.64
C LEU A 111 3.14 7.71 -5.89
N ALA A 112 3.74 8.89 -5.86
CA ALA A 112 3.00 10.13 -6.09
C ALA A 112 2.44 10.20 -7.52
N ASN A 113 3.06 9.55 -8.47
CA ASN A 113 2.65 9.55 -9.87
C ASN A 113 1.82 8.33 -10.26
N ALA A 114 1.41 7.51 -9.29
CA ALA A 114 0.74 6.24 -9.57
C ALA A 114 -0.74 6.37 -9.93
N PHE A 115 -1.36 7.51 -9.64
CA PHE A 115 -2.78 7.73 -9.87
C PHE A 115 -3.04 8.92 -10.79
#